data_23110a3872c73e08761824519176602c
#
_entry.id   23110a3872c73e08761824519176602c
#
_cell.length_a   1.000
_cell.length_b   1.000
_cell.length_c   1.000
_cell.angle_alpha   90.00
_cell.angle_beta   90.00
_cell.angle_gamma   90.00
#
_symmetry.space_group_name_H-M   'P 1'
#
loop_
_entity.id
_entity.type
_entity.pdbx_description
1 polymer ?
#
loop_
_entity_poly.entity_id
_entity_poly.type
_entity_poly.pdbx_seq_one_letter_code
_entity_poly.pdbx_strand_id
1 'polypeptide(L)'
;MPTASPTDDLFLGIDLGTSGCRAIAADDRGVIVAEQRASLPASRRAGGGVSEQQADAWWRAVSEVIRRLDTGLRRRVRALAVDGTSSSLLLCDAQGTPCSPALMYDDTRAHAASDQIARVAPPDSPARGAGSALAKLLHLLNGPAGRTATHDLHQADWIGGMLSGRFGVS
;
A
#
# COMPACT_ATOMS: atom_id res chain seq x y z
N MET A 1 -25.67 -30.03 14.45
CA MET A 1 -25.17 -28.86 13.68
C MET A 1 -24.88 -29.36 12.28
N PRO A 2 -25.54 -28.86 11.23
CA PRO A 2 -25.15 -29.23 9.87
C PRO A 2 -23.75 -28.68 9.60
N THR A 3 -22.80 -29.56 9.35
CA THR A 3 -21.49 -29.19 8.82
C THR A 3 -21.73 -28.72 7.39
N ALA A 4 -21.57 -27.42 7.16
CA ALA A 4 -21.57 -26.90 5.80
C ALA A 4 -20.54 -27.69 4.98
N SER A 5 -20.91 -28.16 3.81
CA SER A 5 -19.97 -28.76 2.87
C SER A 5 -18.85 -27.76 2.58
N PRO A 6 -17.58 -28.19 2.46
CA PRO A 6 -16.49 -27.31 2.10
C PRO A 6 -16.91 -26.53 0.84
N THR A 7 -16.86 -25.20 0.92
CA THR A 7 -17.10 -24.40 -0.26
C THR A 7 -15.85 -24.46 -1.14
N ASP A 8 -16.03 -24.44 -2.46
CA ASP A 8 -14.91 -24.31 -3.40
C ASP A 8 -14.33 -22.89 -3.41
N ASP A 9 -14.77 -22.06 -2.48
CA ASP A 9 -14.40 -20.66 -2.36
C ASP A 9 -12.95 -20.48 -1.90
N LEU A 10 -12.27 -19.52 -2.47
CA LEU A 10 -10.92 -19.14 -2.08
C LEU A 10 -10.88 -17.68 -1.61
N PHE A 11 -9.93 -17.41 -0.73
CA PHE A 11 -9.61 -16.07 -0.21
C PHE A 11 -8.18 -15.74 -0.60
N LEU A 12 -7.99 -14.55 -1.17
CA LEU A 12 -6.69 -14.10 -1.67
C LEU A 12 -6.10 -13.05 -0.74
N GLY A 13 -4.97 -13.36 -0.10
CA GLY A 13 -4.15 -12.38 0.62
C GLY A 13 -3.02 -11.88 -0.27
N ILE A 14 -2.84 -10.56 -0.35
CA ILE A 14 -1.74 -9.89 -1.05
C ILE A 14 -0.91 -9.15 -0.01
N ASP A 15 0.36 -9.50 0.11
CA ASP A 15 1.35 -8.85 0.96
C ASP A 15 2.34 -8.09 0.06
N LEU A 16 2.34 -6.76 0.17
CA LEU A 16 3.17 -5.87 -0.62
C LEU A 16 4.24 -5.22 0.26
N GLY A 17 5.40 -5.86 0.31
CA GLY A 17 6.57 -5.37 1.02
C GLY A 17 7.38 -4.35 0.21
N THR A 18 8.57 -4.02 0.73
CA THR A 18 9.49 -3.05 0.10
C THR A 18 10.26 -3.60 -1.09
N SER A 19 10.47 -4.91 -1.14
CA SER A 19 11.30 -5.60 -2.15
C SER A 19 10.52 -6.58 -3.01
N GLY A 20 9.24 -6.80 -2.73
CA GLY A 20 8.42 -7.75 -3.47
C GLY A 20 6.97 -7.77 -3.05
N CYS A 21 6.20 -8.48 -3.85
CA CYS A 21 4.79 -8.77 -3.63
C CYS A 21 4.59 -10.29 -3.53
N ARG A 22 3.76 -10.71 -2.60
CA ARG A 22 3.35 -12.11 -2.40
C ARG A 22 1.83 -12.19 -2.45
N ALA A 23 1.31 -13.16 -3.19
CA ALA A 23 -0.11 -13.49 -3.18
C ALA A 23 -0.30 -14.94 -2.72
N ILE A 24 -1.23 -15.17 -1.80
CA ILE A 24 -1.57 -16.46 -1.23
C ILE A 24 -3.07 -16.66 -1.42
N ALA A 25 -3.45 -17.75 -2.11
CA ALA A 25 -4.82 -18.22 -2.16
C ALA A 25 -5.01 -19.34 -1.13
N ALA A 26 -5.97 -19.19 -0.22
CA ALA A 26 -6.31 -20.19 0.79
C ALA A 26 -7.80 -20.53 0.71
N ASP A 27 -8.15 -21.74 1.14
CA ASP A 27 -9.56 -22.15 1.31
C ASP A 27 -10.17 -21.62 2.62
N ASP A 28 -11.41 -21.95 2.89
CA ASP A 28 -12.17 -21.55 4.08
C ASP A 28 -11.64 -22.15 5.40
N ARG A 29 -10.72 -23.12 5.31
CA ARG A 29 -10.02 -23.73 6.44
C ARG A 29 -8.62 -23.15 6.66
N GLY A 30 -8.20 -22.20 5.81
CA GLY A 30 -6.87 -21.60 5.85
C GLY A 30 -5.79 -22.46 5.19
N VAL A 31 -6.16 -23.51 4.45
CA VAL A 31 -5.19 -24.33 3.70
C VAL A 31 -4.75 -23.55 2.47
N ILE A 32 -3.44 -23.35 2.32
CA ILE A 32 -2.86 -22.67 1.17
C ILE A 32 -2.98 -23.57 -0.06
N VAL A 33 -3.67 -23.08 -1.08
CA VAL A 33 -3.92 -23.76 -2.35
C VAL A 33 -2.92 -23.31 -3.42
N ALA A 34 -2.52 -22.02 -3.39
CA ALA A 34 -1.53 -21.48 -4.31
C ALA A 34 -0.79 -20.30 -3.69
N GLU A 35 0.44 -20.11 -4.15
CA GLU A 35 1.27 -18.97 -3.79
C GLU A 35 2.00 -18.46 -5.03
N GLN A 36 2.07 -17.11 -5.17
CA GLN A 36 2.83 -16.44 -6.22
C GLN A 36 3.66 -15.31 -5.62
N ARG A 37 4.80 -15.02 -6.25
CA ARG A 37 5.71 -13.93 -5.83
C ARG A 37 6.19 -13.16 -7.03
N ALA A 38 6.39 -11.83 -6.84
CA ALA A 38 7.03 -10.94 -7.79
C ALA A 38 7.98 -10.01 -7.06
N SER A 39 9.10 -9.66 -7.67
CA SER A 39 10.06 -8.71 -7.10
C SER A 39 9.66 -7.28 -7.39
N LEU A 40 10.04 -6.37 -6.50
CA LEU A 40 9.97 -4.92 -6.70
C LEU A 40 11.37 -4.33 -6.91
N PRO A 41 11.50 -3.27 -7.70
CA PRO A 41 12.74 -2.50 -7.75
C PRO A 41 13.05 -1.91 -6.37
N ALA A 42 14.34 -1.76 -6.05
CA ALA A 42 14.75 -1.10 -4.83
C ALA A 42 14.22 0.34 -4.76
N SER A 43 13.94 0.82 -3.56
CA SER A 43 13.58 2.23 -3.33
C SER A 43 14.72 3.14 -3.78
N ARG A 44 14.38 4.24 -4.47
CA ARG A 44 15.35 5.30 -4.72
C ARG A 44 15.74 5.94 -3.41
N ARG A 45 17.02 5.95 -3.10
CA ARG A 45 17.58 6.57 -1.90
C ARG A 45 18.47 7.74 -2.27
N ALA A 46 18.42 8.81 -1.48
CA ALA A 46 19.30 9.97 -1.61
C ALA A 46 19.59 10.57 -0.22
N GLY A 47 20.49 11.53 -0.17
CA GLY A 47 20.75 12.28 1.06
C GLY A 47 19.50 12.96 1.61
N GLY A 48 19.54 13.36 2.90
CA GLY A 48 18.41 14.02 3.56
C GLY A 48 17.25 13.10 3.91
N GLY A 49 17.46 11.78 4.01
CA GLY A 49 16.45 10.81 4.44
C GLY A 49 15.47 10.39 3.34
N VAL A 50 15.82 10.60 2.07
CA VAL A 50 15.00 10.26 0.91
C VAL A 50 14.89 8.75 0.72
N SER A 51 13.67 8.21 0.68
CA SER A 51 13.34 6.84 0.30
C SER A 51 12.02 6.81 -0.46
N GLU A 52 12.05 6.54 -1.77
CA GLU A 52 10.90 6.64 -2.66
C GLU A 52 10.73 5.40 -3.54
N GLN A 53 9.48 5.09 -3.88
CA GLN A 53 9.13 4.15 -4.94
C GLN A 53 8.06 4.74 -5.87
N GLN A 54 8.06 4.27 -7.12
CA GLN A 54 6.99 4.56 -8.07
C GLN A 54 5.83 3.59 -7.82
N ALA A 55 4.63 4.12 -7.56
CA ALA A 55 3.45 3.29 -7.29
C ALA A 55 3.09 2.35 -8.44
N ASP A 56 3.40 2.72 -9.69
CA ASP A 56 3.24 1.84 -10.85
C ASP A 56 4.03 0.52 -10.73
N ALA A 57 5.15 0.54 -10.03
CA ALA A 57 5.91 -0.70 -9.77
C ALA A 57 5.12 -1.65 -8.86
N TRP A 58 4.41 -1.11 -7.87
CA TRP A 58 3.54 -1.87 -6.99
C TRP A 58 2.40 -2.53 -7.78
N TRP A 59 1.72 -1.73 -8.63
CA TRP A 59 0.62 -2.23 -9.45
C TRP A 59 1.07 -3.31 -10.41
N ARG A 60 2.24 -3.15 -11.04
CA ARG A 60 2.81 -4.19 -11.89
C ARG A 60 3.06 -5.48 -11.14
N ALA A 61 3.67 -5.43 -9.95
CA ALA A 61 3.95 -6.60 -9.13
C ALA A 61 2.66 -7.31 -8.68
N VAL A 62 1.67 -6.55 -8.18
CA VAL A 62 0.36 -7.08 -7.78
C VAL A 62 -0.36 -7.72 -8.97
N SER A 63 -0.40 -7.03 -10.11
CA SER A 63 -1.02 -7.57 -11.33
C SER A 63 -0.31 -8.83 -11.82
N GLU A 64 1.01 -8.91 -11.66
CA GLU A 64 1.80 -10.06 -12.05
C GLU A 64 1.48 -11.28 -11.18
N VAL A 65 1.48 -11.15 -9.85
CA VAL A 65 1.16 -12.27 -8.96
C VAL A 65 -0.27 -12.78 -9.14
N ILE A 66 -1.23 -11.88 -9.36
CA ILE A 66 -2.62 -12.27 -9.66
C ILE A 66 -2.72 -13.02 -11.00
N ARG A 67 -2.05 -12.53 -12.05
CA ARG A 67 -2.08 -13.18 -13.38
C ARG A 67 -1.40 -14.54 -13.39
N ARG A 68 -0.39 -14.76 -12.55
CA ARG A 68 0.29 -16.06 -12.41
C ARG A 68 -0.54 -17.12 -11.70
N LEU A 69 -1.58 -16.74 -10.96
CA LEU A 69 -2.54 -17.70 -10.43
C LEU A 69 -3.32 -18.34 -11.59
N ASP A 70 -3.54 -19.64 -11.52
CA ASP A 70 -4.37 -20.35 -12.49
C ASP A 70 -5.75 -19.72 -12.63
N THR A 71 -6.29 -19.70 -13.85
CA THR A 71 -7.59 -19.08 -14.13
C THR A 71 -8.73 -19.73 -13.38
N GLY A 72 -8.68 -21.06 -13.18
CA GLY A 72 -9.67 -21.78 -12.38
C GLY A 72 -9.65 -21.33 -10.91
N LEU A 73 -8.46 -21.15 -10.33
CA LEU A 73 -8.32 -20.65 -8.96
C LEU A 73 -8.84 -19.20 -8.85
N ARG A 74 -8.48 -18.31 -9.79
CA ARG A 74 -8.94 -16.92 -9.77
C ARG A 74 -10.46 -16.79 -9.80
N ARG A 75 -11.16 -17.66 -10.52
CA ARG A 75 -12.64 -17.65 -10.60
C ARG A 75 -13.31 -18.07 -9.28
N ARG A 76 -12.58 -18.75 -8.41
CA ARG A 76 -13.05 -19.20 -7.09
C ARG A 76 -12.80 -18.19 -5.99
N VAL A 77 -12.02 -17.12 -6.26
CA VAL A 77 -11.73 -16.09 -5.26
C VAL A 77 -12.99 -15.29 -4.96
N ARG A 78 -13.44 -15.35 -3.71
CA ARG A 78 -14.64 -14.67 -3.19
C ARG A 78 -14.33 -13.33 -2.54
N ALA A 79 -13.17 -13.23 -1.92
CA ALA A 79 -12.71 -12.00 -1.29
C ALA A 79 -11.20 -11.90 -1.38
N LEU A 80 -10.71 -10.66 -1.31
CA LEU A 80 -9.30 -10.37 -1.32
C LEU A 80 -9.00 -9.32 -0.25
N ALA A 81 -7.82 -9.43 0.36
CA ALA A 81 -7.26 -8.44 1.26
C ALA A 81 -5.86 -8.07 0.82
N VAL A 82 -5.50 -6.81 1.01
CA VAL A 82 -4.16 -6.27 0.72
C VAL A 82 -3.54 -5.81 2.02
N ASP A 83 -2.33 -6.26 2.29
CA ASP A 83 -1.42 -5.70 3.28
C ASP A 83 -0.27 -4.98 2.60
N GLY A 84 0.24 -3.93 3.21
CA GLY A 84 1.33 -3.11 2.70
C GLY A 84 2.17 -2.51 3.82
N THR A 85 3.30 -1.90 3.45
CA THR A 85 4.16 -1.26 4.45
C THR A 85 3.46 -0.05 5.08
N SER A 86 3.35 -0.07 6.42
CA SER A 86 2.79 1.05 7.17
C SER A 86 3.60 2.34 6.92
N SER A 87 2.94 3.49 6.94
CA SER A 87 3.57 4.80 6.68
C SER A 87 4.24 4.96 5.31
N SER A 88 4.01 4.04 4.36
CA SER A 88 4.30 4.30 2.94
C SER A 88 3.11 5.05 2.35
N LEU A 89 3.33 6.30 1.93
CA LEU A 89 2.27 7.26 1.62
C LEU A 89 2.50 7.91 0.25
N LEU A 90 1.40 8.15 -0.49
CA LEU A 90 1.42 8.91 -1.73
C LEU A 90 0.20 9.82 -1.84
N LEU A 91 0.34 10.89 -2.61
CA LEU A 91 -0.79 11.72 -3.03
C LEU A 91 -1.25 11.32 -4.43
N CYS A 92 -2.55 11.26 -4.62
CA CYS A 92 -3.20 10.96 -5.90
C CYS A 92 -4.24 12.00 -6.28
N ASP A 93 -4.52 12.12 -7.58
CA ASP A 93 -5.67 12.84 -8.09
C ASP A 93 -6.99 12.08 -7.82
N ALA A 94 -8.11 12.63 -8.26
CA ALA A 94 -9.44 12.05 -8.09
C ALA A 94 -9.62 10.68 -8.79
N GLN A 95 -8.78 10.36 -9.76
CA GLN A 95 -8.76 9.09 -10.49
C GLN A 95 -7.78 8.08 -9.90
N GLY A 96 -7.09 8.42 -8.81
CA GLY A 96 -6.08 7.59 -8.18
C GLY A 96 -4.72 7.62 -8.88
N THR A 97 -4.50 8.56 -9.82
CA THR A 97 -3.21 8.73 -10.47
C THR A 97 -2.22 9.36 -9.50
N PRO A 98 -1.03 8.77 -9.27
CA PRO A 98 -0.05 9.33 -8.37
C PRO A 98 0.42 10.73 -8.81
N CYS A 99 0.35 11.72 -7.92
CA CYS A 99 0.84 13.09 -8.15
C CYS A 99 2.35 13.22 -7.90
N SER A 100 2.96 12.22 -7.27
CA SER A 100 4.39 12.15 -6.95
C SER A 100 4.81 10.70 -6.71
N PRO A 101 6.13 10.39 -6.65
CA PRO A 101 6.59 9.15 -6.07
C PRO A 101 6.07 8.98 -4.64
N ALA A 102 5.80 7.74 -4.24
CA ALA A 102 5.44 7.42 -2.86
C ALA A 102 6.63 7.59 -1.92
N LEU A 103 6.41 8.17 -0.76
CA LEU A 103 7.38 8.20 0.33
C LEU A 103 7.29 6.89 1.10
N MET A 104 8.38 6.14 1.13
CA MET A 104 8.43 4.83 1.78
C MET A 104 8.40 4.97 3.31
N TYR A 105 8.11 3.88 4.00
CA TYR A 105 8.00 3.84 5.46
C TYR A 105 9.23 4.44 6.19
N ASP A 106 10.42 4.27 5.61
CA ASP A 106 11.70 4.73 6.13
C ASP A 106 12.17 6.08 5.52
N ASP A 107 11.30 6.78 4.79
CA ASP A 107 11.56 8.15 4.37
C ASP A 107 11.44 9.09 5.58
N THR A 108 12.48 9.89 5.82
CA THR A 108 12.54 10.80 6.97
C THR A 108 12.79 12.25 6.57
N ARG A 109 12.56 12.63 5.31
CA ARG A 109 12.80 14.01 4.84
C ARG A 109 11.87 15.06 5.42
N ALA A 110 10.77 14.69 6.04
CA ALA A 110 9.69 15.57 6.49
C ALA A 110 10.02 16.30 7.81
N HIS A 111 11.27 16.73 8.02
CA HIS A 111 11.71 17.36 9.28
C HIS A 111 10.93 18.63 9.61
N ALA A 112 10.72 19.56 8.66
CA ALA A 112 10.00 20.79 8.90
C ALA A 112 8.53 20.55 9.31
N ALA A 113 7.88 19.55 8.71
CA ALA A 113 6.53 19.11 9.09
C ALA A 113 6.52 18.47 10.48
N SER A 114 7.50 17.63 10.77
CA SER A 114 7.70 17.02 12.10
C SER A 114 7.84 18.09 13.20
N ASP A 115 8.61 19.15 12.94
CA ASP A 115 8.76 20.28 13.88
C ASP A 115 7.44 21.04 14.11
N GLN A 116 6.62 21.19 13.07
CA GLN A 116 5.27 21.78 13.20
C GLN A 116 4.36 20.90 14.08
N ILE A 117 4.34 19.59 13.83
CA ILE A 117 3.56 18.62 14.61
C ILE A 117 4.02 18.63 16.07
N ALA A 118 5.32 18.69 16.31
CA ALA A 118 5.89 18.68 17.65
C ALA A 118 5.48 19.86 18.54
N ARG A 119 4.99 20.95 17.95
CA ARG A 119 4.49 22.13 18.69
C ARG A 119 3.11 21.90 19.30
N VAL A 120 2.33 20.99 18.75
CA VAL A 120 0.92 20.76 19.13
C VAL A 120 0.65 19.33 19.62
N ALA A 121 1.41 18.35 19.15
CA ALA A 121 1.22 16.95 19.53
C ALA A 121 1.84 16.65 20.92
N PRO A 122 1.23 15.75 21.71
CA PRO A 122 1.81 15.27 22.97
C PRO A 122 3.25 14.75 22.77
N PRO A 123 4.12 14.86 23.81
CA PRO A 123 5.54 14.48 23.69
C PRO A 123 5.77 13.00 23.27
N ASP A 124 4.89 12.12 23.64
CA ASP A 124 4.91 10.67 23.38
C ASP A 124 4.15 10.27 22.09
N SER A 125 3.61 11.24 21.35
CA SER A 125 2.84 10.96 20.14
C SER A 125 3.73 10.37 19.04
N PRO A 126 3.35 9.25 18.42
CA PRO A 126 4.07 8.66 17.29
C PRO A 126 4.04 9.56 16.03
N ALA A 127 3.16 10.55 15.99
CA ALA A 127 3.06 11.51 14.89
C ALA A 127 4.26 12.48 14.82
N ARG A 128 5.04 12.63 15.90
CA ARG A 128 6.13 13.62 16.01
C ARG A 128 7.37 13.29 15.17
N GLY A 129 7.53 12.07 14.70
CA GLY A 129 8.70 11.67 13.92
C GLY A 129 8.63 12.12 12.46
N ALA A 130 9.78 12.49 11.86
CA ALA A 130 9.86 12.86 10.44
C ALA A 130 9.47 11.71 9.48
N GLY A 131 9.52 10.47 9.95
CA GLY A 131 9.03 9.27 9.23
C GLY A 131 7.55 8.98 9.46
N SER A 132 6.83 9.74 10.28
CA SER A 132 5.40 9.52 10.52
C SER A 132 4.56 9.81 9.26
N ALA A 133 3.43 9.11 9.11
CA ALA A 133 2.53 9.34 7.99
C ALA A 133 2.04 10.80 7.95
N LEU A 134 1.70 11.39 9.10
CA LEU A 134 1.25 12.78 9.17
C LEU A 134 2.34 13.77 8.74
N ALA A 135 3.60 13.57 9.16
CA ALA A 135 4.70 14.45 8.74
C ALA A 135 4.94 14.35 7.22
N LYS A 136 4.90 13.15 6.66
CA LYS A 136 5.01 12.93 5.21
C LYS A 136 3.85 13.55 4.45
N LEU A 137 2.62 13.41 4.96
CA LEU A 137 1.43 14.03 4.36
C LEU A 137 1.59 15.55 4.29
N LEU A 138 1.91 16.21 5.40
CA LEU A 138 2.12 17.66 5.43
C LEU A 138 3.27 18.09 4.51
N HIS A 139 4.35 17.32 4.45
CA HIS A 139 5.46 17.58 3.53
C HIS A 139 5.01 17.53 2.07
N LEU A 140 4.25 16.50 1.67
CA LEU A 140 3.74 16.34 0.31
C LEU A 140 2.72 17.42 -0.05
N LEU A 141 1.80 17.78 0.86
CA LEU A 141 0.80 18.82 0.65
C LEU A 141 1.43 20.22 0.47
N ASN A 142 2.53 20.50 1.14
CA ASN A 142 3.28 21.73 0.98
C ASN A 142 4.13 21.77 -0.31
N GLY A 143 4.26 20.64 -0.99
CA GLY A 143 4.98 20.51 -2.26
C GLY A 143 4.09 20.70 -3.49
N PRO A 144 4.66 20.55 -4.70
CA PRO A 144 3.91 20.66 -5.96
C PRO A 144 2.75 19.66 -6.07
N ALA A 145 2.93 18.45 -5.57
CA ALA A 145 1.92 17.37 -5.60
C ALA A 145 0.63 17.74 -4.87
N GLY A 146 0.71 18.51 -3.78
CA GLY A 146 -0.46 18.95 -3.02
C GLY A 146 -1.44 19.84 -3.79
N ARG A 147 -1.02 20.43 -4.92
CA ARG A 147 -1.88 21.33 -5.71
C ARG A 147 -2.93 20.58 -6.53
N THR A 148 -2.67 19.32 -6.88
CA THR A 148 -3.54 18.49 -7.74
C THR A 148 -4.07 17.28 -7.01
N ALA A 149 -3.59 17.03 -5.79
CA ALA A 149 -4.00 15.89 -5.00
C ALA A 149 -5.44 16.03 -4.51
N THR A 150 -6.16 14.91 -4.56
CA THR A 150 -7.51 14.76 -4.01
C THR A 150 -7.52 13.72 -2.90
N HIS A 151 -6.61 12.75 -2.96
CA HIS A 151 -6.49 11.67 -2.00
C HIS A 151 -5.06 11.58 -1.46
N ASP A 152 -4.95 11.28 -0.17
CA ASP A 152 -3.76 10.73 0.47
C ASP A 152 -4.02 9.24 0.78
N LEU A 153 -3.16 8.37 0.30
CA LEU A 153 -3.37 6.94 0.36
C LEU A 153 -2.12 6.23 0.85
N HIS A 154 -2.30 5.29 1.76
CA HIS A 154 -1.26 4.32 2.07
C HIS A 154 -1.10 3.32 0.92
N GLN A 155 0.00 2.58 0.93
CA GLN A 155 0.32 1.60 -0.10
C GLN A 155 -0.81 0.58 -0.32
N ALA A 156 -1.34 0.01 0.76
CA ALA A 156 -2.43 -0.97 0.68
C ALA A 156 -3.73 -0.34 0.16
N ASP A 157 -4.06 0.90 0.60
CA ASP A 157 -5.28 1.61 0.19
C ASP A 157 -5.24 1.94 -1.30
N TRP A 158 -4.08 2.37 -1.81
CA TRP A 158 -3.93 2.65 -3.24
C TRP A 158 -4.10 1.39 -4.09
N ILE A 159 -3.51 0.26 -3.68
CA ILE A 159 -3.71 -1.04 -4.35
C ILE A 159 -5.17 -1.48 -4.26
N GLY A 160 -5.81 -1.32 -3.10
CA GLY A 160 -7.25 -1.58 -2.93
C GLY A 160 -8.09 -0.74 -3.90
N GLY A 161 -7.75 0.54 -4.05
CA GLY A 161 -8.37 1.44 -5.03
C GLY A 161 -8.19 0.97 -6.48
N MET A 162 -6.96 0.57 -6.84
CA MET A 162 -6.66 0.03 -8.17
C MET A 162 -7.41 -1.27 -8.49
N LEU A 163 -7.63 -2.12 -7.49
CA LEU A 163 -8.35 -3.38 -7.66
C LEU A 163 -9.87 -3.20 -7.71
N SER A 164 -10.41 -2.25 -6.94
CA SER A 164 -11.86 -2.01 -6.83
C SER A 164 -12.39 -0.94 -7.78
N GLY A 165 -11.52 -0.10 -8.34
CA GLY A 165 -11.90 1.11 -9.09
C GLY A 165 -12.44 2.24 -8.21
N ARG A 166 -12.21 2.19 -6.88
CA ARG A 166 -12.71 3.17 -5.91
C ARG A 166 -11.57 3.63 -5.00
N PHE A 167 -11.32 4.93 -4.96
CA PHE A 167 -10.29 5.55 -4.12
C PHE A 167 -10.92 6.34 -2.96
N GLY A 168 -10.20 6.46 -1.84
CA GLY A 168 -10.65 7.19 -0.66
C GLY A 168 -11.80 6.49 0.11
N VAL A 169 -11.93 5.19 -0.02
CA VAL A 169 -12.89 4.34 0.70
C VAL A 169 -12.12 3.25 1.47
N SER A 170 -11.43 3.65 2.50
CA SER A 170 -10.73 2.74 3.42
C SER A 170 -11.46 2.68 4.76
#